data_66a72893365e663dfd9fd42c1a2538f9
#
_entry.id   66a72893365e663dfd9fd42c1a2538f9
#
_cell.length_a   1.000
_cell.length_b   1.000
_cell.length_c   1.000
_cell.angle_alpha   90.00
_cell.angle_beta   90.00
_cell.angle_gamma   90.00
#
_symmetry.space_group_name_H-M   'P 1'
#
loop_
_entity.id
_entity.type
_entity.pdbx_description
1 polymer ?
#
loop_
_entity_poly.entity_id
_entity_poly.type
_entity_poly.pdbx_seq_one_letter_code
_entity_poly.pdbx_strand_id
1 'polypeptide(L)'
;PAALPGMFERTVTVFSFSKGMGFSGLRVGYIVCCDSIMDPLFATAVAVVGATSTAAQQAATVALQHPGFMKQFETAYDKRRHRAVEILNSVPGVHVMLPESGFLCWVDVSELGDSTEIAAYLTAEARVSVNDGKNYGQGGAGHLRIVLGVYRDDERVFAALEAVRDALLRYKK
;
A
#
# COMPACT_ATOMS: atom_id res chain seq x y z
N PRO A 1 -10.58 16.66 -5.60
CA PRO A 1 -10.92 18.03 -5.11
C PRO A 1 -10.56 19.08 -6.14
N ALA A 2 -9.32 19.11 -6.70
CA ALA A 2 -8.87 20.15 -7.61
C ALA A 2 -9.73 20.38 -8.87
N ALA A 3 -10.48 19.36 -9.31
CA ALA A 3 -11.37 19.44 -10.48
C ALA A 3 -12.75 20.05 -10.17
N LEU A 4 -13.07 20.33 -8.91
CA LEU A 4 -14.29 21.01 -8.54
C LEU A 4 -14.20 22.51 -8.82
N PRO A 5 -15.33 23.19 -9.18
CA PRO A 5 -15.32 24.63 -9.43
C PRO A 5 -14.70 25.42 -8.27
N GLY A 6 -13.74 26.33 -8.55
CA GLY A 6 -13.08 27.18 -7.58
C GLY A 6 -12.14 26.47 -6.59
N MET A 7 -11.80 25.19 -6.85
CA MET A 7 -10.94 24.43 -5.95
C MET A 7 -9.49 24.32 -6.44
N PHE A 8 -9.20 24.54 -7.71
CA PHE A 8 -7.83 24.44 -8.24
C PHE A 8 -6.90 25.47 -7.58
N GLU A 9 -7.37 26.69 -7.36
CA GLU A 9 -6.63 27.81 -6.78
C GLU A 9 -6.25 27.64 -5.30
N ARG A 10 -6.80 26.60 -4.66
CA ARG A 10 -6.58 26.30 -3.24
C ARG A 10 -6.27 24.84 -2.96
N THR A 11 -5.90 24.10 -4.00
CA THR A 11 -5.58 22.67 -3.89
C THR A 11 -4.17 22.39 -4.38
N VAL A 12 -3.40 21.68 -3.58
CA VAL A 12 -2.13 21.08 -3.96
C VAL A 12 -2.37 19.59 -4.13
N THR A 13 -2.20 19.08 -5.35
CA THR A 13 -2.29 17.65 -5.64
C THR A 13 -0.90 17.05 -5.74
N VAL A 14 -0.60 16.07 -4.91
CA VAL A 14 0.70 15.40 -4.87
C VAL A 14 0.57 14.01 -5.47
N PHE A 15 1.40 13.72 -6.47
CA PHE A 15 1.47 12.43 -7.14
C PHE A 15 2.80 11.74 -6.85
N SER A 16 2.75 10.42 -6.69
CA SER A 16 3.94 9.61 -6.43
C SER A 16 4.05 8.47 -7.45
N PHE A 17 5.24 8.26 -7.98
CA PHE A 17 5.55 7.10 -8.82
C PHE A 17 5.91 5.86 -7.99
N SER A 18 6.06 6.00 -6.67
CA SER A 18 6.56 4.94 -5.80
C SER A 18 5.75 3.66 -5.85
N LYS A 19 4.41 3.75 -5.95
CA LYS A 19 3.52 2.59 -5.87
C LYS A 19 2.99 2.18 -7.25
N GLY A 20 2.34 3.08 -7.97
CA GLY A 20 1.74 2.78 -9.27
C GLY A 20 2.75 2.34 -10.34
N MET A 21 3.95 2.90 -10.30
CA MET A 21 5.03 2.57 -11.25
C MET A 21 6.13 1.69 -10.65
N GLY A 22 6.05 1.34 -9.38
CA GLY A 22 7.10 0.56 -8.70
C GLY A 22 8.40 1.34 -8.44
N PHE A 23 8.38 2.67 -8.49
CA PHE A 23 9.57 3.53 -8.41
C PHE A 23 9.92 3.97 -6.99
N SER A 24 9.58 3.19 -5.98
CA SER A 24 9.85 3.58 -4.59
C SER A 24 11.32 3.87 -4.31
N GLY A 25 12.24 3.16 -4.97
CA GLY A 25 13.68 3.38 -4.86
C GLY A 25 14.19 4.62 -5.61
N LEU A 26 13.47 5.11 -6.61
CA LEU A 26 13.87 6.28 -7.40
C LEU A 26 13.53 7.62 -6.71
N ARG A 27 12.70 7.63 -5.69
CA ARG A 27 12.34 8.81 -4.90
C ARG A 27 11.81 9.98 -5.76
N VAL A 28 10.87 9.72 -6.65
CA VAL A 28 10.31 10.71 -7.58
C VAL A 28 8.79 10.78 -7.47
N GLY A 29 8.29 11.99 -7.57
CA GLY A 29 6.88 12.36 -7.61
C GLY A 29 6.75 13.74 -8.22
N TYR A 30 5.53 14.26 -8.31
CA TYR A 30 5.27 15.61 -8.80
C TYR A 30 4.07 16.24 -8.10
N ILE A 31 4.01 17.56 -8.18
CA ILE A 31 2.94 18.38 -7.60
C ILE A 31 2.23 19.09 -8.75
N VAL A 32 0.91 19.22 -8.63
CA VAL A 32 0.07 20.02 -9.51
C VAL A 32 -0.73 20.99 -8.66
N CYS A 33 -0.57 22.29 -8.91
CA CYS A 33 -1.35 23.37 -8.29
C CYS A 33 -1.29 24.63 -9.17
N CYS A 34 -1.99 25.69 -8.80
CA CYS A 34 -1.90 26.98 -9.49
C CYS A 34 -0.55 27.67 -9.24
N ASP A 35 -0.18 28.61 -10.12
CA ASP A 35 1.12 29.29 -10.10
C ASP A 35 1.35 30.07 -8.79
N SER A 36 0.32 30.71 -8.23
CA SER A 36 0.42 31.44 -6.98
C SER A 36 0.82 30.60 -5.78
N ILE A 37 0.53 29.28 -5.83
CA ILE A 37 0.96 28.29 -4.83
C ILE A 37 2.30 27.67 -5.25
N MET A 38 2.50 27.43 -6.56
CA MET A 38 3.70 26.79 -7.08
C MET A 38 4.97 27.57 -6.82
N ASP A 39 4.95 28.88 -6.99
CA ASP A 39 6.13 29.74 -6.84
C ASP A 39 6.79 29.63 -5.45
N PRO A 40 6.05 29.81 -4.32
CA PRO A 40 6.63 29.63 -3.00
C PRO A 40 6.99 28.17 -2.69
N LEU A 41 6.25 27.19 -3.21
CA LEU A 41 6.59 25.77 -3.05
C LEU A 41 7.90 25.43 -3.77
N PHE A 42 8.08 25.90 -4.99
CA PHE A 42 9.30 25.69 -5.75
C PHE A 42 10.52 26.29 -5.05
N ALA A 43 10.43 27.56 -4.59
CA ALA A 43 11.49 28.19 -3.83
C ALA A 43 11.85 27.39 -2.56
N THR A 44 10.85 26.92 -1.83
CA THR A 44 11.05 26.07 -0.64
C THR A 44 11.67 24.72 -0.99
N ALA A 45 11.21 24.08 -2.06
CA ALA A 45 11.73 22.79 -2.49
C ALA A 45 13.22 22.88 -2.87
N VAL A 46 13.61 23.93 -3.58
CA VAL A 46 15.03 24.19 -3.91
C VAL A 46 15.89 24.34 -2.65
N ALA A 47 15.38 25.05 -1.64
CA ALA A 47 16.12 25.31 -0.40
C ALA A 47 16.21 24.09 0.54
N VAL A 48 15.16 23.26 0.59
CA VAL A 48 15.04 22.17 1.58
C VAL A 48 15.38 20.81 1.00
N VAL A 49 14.93 20.52 -0.20
CA VAL A 49 15.05 19.19 -0.86
C VAL A 49 16.17 19.16 -1.88
N GLY A 50 16.48 20.30 -2.50
CA GLY A 50 17.38 20.39 -3.64
C GLY A 50 16.74 19.83 -4.92
N ALA A 51 17.57 19.31 -5.83
CA ALA A 51 17.10 18.77 -7.10
C ALA A 51 16.85 17.25 -7.00
N THR A 52 15.71 16.82 -7.51
CA THR A 52 15.43 15.39 -7.72
C THR A 52 16.36 14.82 -8.80
N SER A 53 16.81 13.58 -8.63
CA SER A 53 17.67 12.87 -9.59
C SER A 53 17.16 13.00 -11.03
N THR A 54 17.98 13.50 -11.93
CA THR A 54 17.66 13.62 -13.37
C THR A 54 17.34 12.26 -13.99
N ALA A 55 18.04 11.20 -13.59
CA ALA A 55 17.77 9.83 -14.05
C ALA A 55 16.37 9.38 -13.61
N ALA A 56 15.95 9.69 -12.37
CA ALA A 56 14.61 9.38 -11.88
C ALA A 56 13.53 10.17 -12.63
N GLN A 57 13.78 11.43 -12.96
CA GLN A 57 12.86 12.26 -13.77
C GLN A 57 12.70 11.70 -15.18
N GLN A 58 13.79 11.29 -15.83
CA GLN A 58 13.75 10.66 -17.15
C GLN A 58 12.98 9.33 -17.12
N ALA A 59 13.22 8.50 -16.13
CA ALA A 59 12.47 7.25 -15.94
C ALA A 59 10.97 7.52 -15.76
N ALA A 60 10.60 8.53 -14.96
CA ALA A 60 9.22 8.93 -14.74
C ALA A 60 8.55 9.43 -16.04
N THR A 61 9.28 10.22 -16.85
CA THR A 61 8.80 10.71 -18.15
C THR A 61 8.49 9.54 -19.10
N VAL A 62 9.40 8.59 -19.21
CA VAL A 62 9.19 7.38 -20.03
C VAL A 62 8.01 6.56 -19.52
N ALA A 63 7.89 6.39 -18.18
CA ALA A 63 6.78 5.65 -17.59
C ALA A 63 5.42 6.27 -17.89
N LEU A 64 5.31 7.60 -17.87
CA LEU A 64 4.07 8.32 -18.24
C LEU A 64 3.70 8.16 -19.72
N GLN A 65 4.68 7.97 -20.59
CA GLN A 65 4.44 7.70 -22.01
C GLN A 65 3.94 6.28 -22.29
N HIS A 66 4.08 5.36 -21.30
CA HIS A 66 3.69 3.96 -21.40
C HIS A 66 2.68 3.54 -20.32
N PRO A 67 1.48 4.14 -20.26
CA PRO A 67 0.50 3.87 -19.19
C PRO A 67 0.01 2.42 -19.14
N GLY A 68 0.12 1.68 -20.25
CA GLY A 68 -0.21 0.25 -20.31
C GLY A 68 0.59 -0.63 -19.35
N PHE A 69 1.78 -0.18 -18.93
CA PHE A 69 2.59 -0.86 -17.94
C PHE A 69 1.88 -0.99 -16.58
N MET A 70 1.14 0.03 -16.16
CA MET A 70 0.37 0.01 -14.90
C MET A 70 -0.77 -1.00 -14.93
N LYS A 71 -1.40 -1.19 -16.10
CA LYS A 71 -2.53 -2.10 -16.25
C LYS A 71 -2.21 -3.55 -15.87
N GLN A 72 -1.00 -3.99 -16.14
CA GLN A 72 -0.54 -5.34 -15.76
C GLN A 72 -0.53 -5.52 -14.24
N PHE A 73 -0.03 -4.52 -13.50
CA PHE A 73 -0.03 -4.57 -12.04
C PHE A 73 -1.42 -4.45 -11.45
N GLU A 74 -2.26 -3.59 -12.02
CA GLU A 74 -3.66 -3.44 -11.60
C GLU A 74 -4.39 -4.79 -11.64
N THR A 75 -4.30 -5.50 -12.77
CA THR A 75 -4.92 -6.82 -12.94
C THR A 75 -4.36 -7.86 -11.97
N ALA A 76 -3.03 -7.89 -11.79
CA ALA A 76 -2.40 -8.82 -10.86
C ALA A 76 -2.81 -8.57 -9.41
N TYR A 77 -2.83 -7.30 -8.99
CA TYR A 77 -3.23 -6.95 -7.63
C TYR A 77 -4.73 -7.14 -7.39
N ASP A 78 -5.57 -6.95 -8.39
CA ASP A 78 -6.99 -7.23 -8.28
C ASP A 78 -7.25 -8.71 -7.96
N LYS A 79 -6.65 -9.61 -8.73
CA LYS A 79 -6.66 -11.04 -8.46
C LYS A 79 -6.18 -11.39 -7.03
N ARG A 80 -5.07 -10.77 -6.60
CA ARG A 80 -4.50 -11.02 -5.27
C ARG A 80 -5.41 -10.52 -4.15
N ARG A 81 -6.05 -9.35 -4.30
CA ARG A 81 -7.00 -8.82 -3.31
C ARG A 81 -8.18 -9.76 -3.10
N HIS A 82 -8.82 -10.20 -4.19
CA HIS A 82 -9.94 -11.14 -4.10
C HIS A 82 -9.54 -12.44 -3.42
N ARG A 83 -8.42 -13.03 -3.82
CA ARG A 83 -7.94 -14.27 -3.22
C ARG A 83 -7.54 -14.11 -1.75
N ALA A 84 -6.93 -12.99 -1.37
CA ALA A 84 -6.58 -12.70 0.01
C ALA A 84 -7.83 -12.59 0.91
N VAL A 85 -8.86 -11.89 0.43
CA VAL A 85 -10.13 -11.75 1.16
C VAL A 85 -10.81 -13.11 1.34
N GLU A 86 -10.85 -13.93 0.30
CA GLU A 86 -11.39 -15.29 0.35
C GLU A 86 -10.67 -16.16 1.39
N ILE A 87 -9.34 -16.20 1.32
CA ILE A 87 -8.52 -17.01 2.23
C ILE A 87 -8.67 -16.55 3.68
N LEU A 88 -8.53 -15.25 3.94
CA LEU A 88 -8.49 -14.72 5.30
C LEU A 88 -9.86 -14.72 5.96
N ASN A 89 -10.94 -14.39 5.24
CA ASN A 89 -12.29 -14.45 5.77
C ASN A 89 -12.80 -15.89 6.01
N SER A 90 -12.07 -16.91 5.61
CA SER A 90 -12.37 -18.30 5.97
C SER A 90 -12.00 -18.63 7.43
N VAL A 91 -11.28 -17.75 8.12
CA VAL A 91 -10.93 -17.92 9.55
C VAL A 91 -12.00 -17.28 10.42
N PRO A 92 -12.65 -18.02 11.33
CA PRO A 92 -13.61 -17.43 12.26
C PRO A 92 -12.98 -16.32 13.10
N GLY A 93 -13.65 -15.18 13.21
CA GLY A 93 -13.17 -14.01 13.96
C GLY A 93 -12.12 -13.17 13.23
N VAL A 94 -11.91 -13.43 11.93
CA VAL A 94 -11.08 -12.59 11.05
C VAL A 94 -11.96 -11.91 10.01
N HIS A 95 -11.80 -10.59 9.84
CA HIS A 95 -12.60 -9.81 8.89
C HIS A 95 -11.72 -8.94 8.00
N VAL A 96 -11.88 -9.10 6.70
CA VAL A 96 -11.18 -8.31 5.68
C VAL A 96 -12.20 -7.77 4.69
N MET A 97 -12.31 -6.45 4.59
CA MET A 97 -13.04 -5.82 3.49
C MET A 97 -12.20 -5.88 2.23
N LEU A 98 -12.85 -6.12 1.08
CA LEU A 98 -12.15 -6.07 -0.21
C LEU A 98 -11.64 -4.65 -0.47
N PRO A 99 -10.33 -4.43 -0.56
CA PRO A 99 -9.80 -3.11 -0.88
C PRO A 99 -10.17 -2.71 -2.31
N GLU A 100 -10.66 -1.50 -2.52
CA GLU A 100 -11.02 -1.00 -3.86
C GLU A 100 -9.82 -0.90 -4.80
N SER A 101 -8.61 -0.69 -4.25
CA SER A 101 -7.37 -0.55 -5.03
C SER A 101 -6.13 -0.91 -4.20
N GLY A 102 -4.97 -0.88 -4.85
CA GLY A 102 -3.67 -1.09 -4.21
C GLY A 102 -3.35 -2.57 -3.95
N PHE A 103 -2.38 -2.78 -3.09
CA PHE A 103 -1.78 -4.09 -2.81
C PHE A 103 -1.67 -4.38 -1.30
N LEU A 104 -2.56 -3.79 -0.52
CA LEU A 104 -2.59 -3.93 0.94
C LEU A 104 -3.95 -4.48 1.37
N CYS A 105 -3.94 -5.40 2.34
CA CYS A 105 -5.12 -5.78 3.09
C CYS A 105 -5.01 -5.26 4.52
N TRP A 106 -6.12 -4.72 5.01
CA TRP A 106 -6.31 -4.36 6.40
C TRP A 106 -7.20 -5.42 7.04
N VAL A 107 -6.64 -6.18 7.96
CA VAL A 107 -7.21 -7.42 8.48
C VAL A 107 -7.58 -7.21 9.93
N ASP A 108 -8.86 -7.23 10.24
CA ASP A 108 -9.35 -7.21 11.62
C ASP A 108 -9.21 -8.61 12.23
N VAL A 109 -8.46 -8.69 13.32
CA VAL A 109 -8.22 -9.89 14.14
C VAL A 109 -8.60 -9.66 15.59
N SER A 110 -9.35 -8.59 15.88
CA SER A 110 -9.69 -8.16 17.25
C SER A 110 -10.43 -9.24 18.07
N GLU A 111 -11.22 -10.05 17.40
CA GLU A 111 -11.91 -11.17 18.06
C GLU A 111 -10.95 -12.29 18.51
N LEU A 112 -9.79 -12.42 17.82
CA LEU A 112 -8.79 -13.42 18.18
C LEU A 112 -7.87 -12.96 19.33
N GLY A 113 -7.63 -11.65 19.47
CA GLY A 113 -6.79 -11.12 20.54
C GLY A 113 -5.98 -9.88 20.17
N ASP A 114 -4.84 -9.73 20.82
CA ASP A 114 -3.94 -8.61 20.62
C ASP A 114 -3.17 -8.73 19.29
N SER A 115 -3.25 -7.70 18.45
CA SER A 115 -2.61 -7.71 17.12
C SER A 115 -1.08 -7.81 17.18
N THR A 116 -0.45 -7.31 18.24
CA THR A 116 1.01 -7.42 18.42
C THR A 116 1.41 -8.88 18.69
N GLU A 117 0.67 -9.57 19.55
CA GLU A 117 0.91 -10.98 19.86
C GLU A 117 0.64 -11.86 18.65
N ILE A 118 -0.44 -11.59 17.91
CA ILE A 118 -0.79 -12.32 16.69
C ILE A 118 0.27 -12.11 15.60
N ALA A 119 0.77 -10.89 15.41
CA ALA A 119 1.84 -10.61 14.43
C ALA A 119 3.14 -11.36 14.77
N ALA A 120 3.51 -11.39 16.05
CA ALA A 120 4.66 -12.17 16.53
C ALA A 120 4.47 -13.67 16.33
N TYR A 121 3.27 -14.19 16.66
CA TYR A 121 2.91 -15.58 16.45
C TYR A 121 2.97 -15.99 14.97
N LEU A 122 2.42 -15.20 14.07
CA LEU A 122 2.47 -15.47 12.63
C LEU A 122 3.91 -15.50 12.10
N THR A 123 4.77 -14.63 12.62
CA THR A 123 6.19 -14.65 12.25
C THR A 123 6.87 -15.95 12.72
N ALA A 124 6.55 -16.45 13.90
CA ALA A 124 7.12 -17.67 14.46
C ALA A 124 6.58 -18.94 13.76
N GLU A 125 5.25 -19.05 13.63
CA GLU A 125 4.56 -20.29 13.24
C GLU A 125 4.32 -20.39 11.71
N ALA A 126 3.91 -19.28 11.07
CA ALA A 126 3.68 -19.25 9.63
C ALA A 126 4.93 -18.87 8.83
N ARG A 127 5.98 -18.38 9.47
CA ARG A 127 7.17 -17.78 8.81
C ARG A 127 6.80 -16.61 7.87
N VAL A 128 5.70 -15.93 8.19
CA VAL A 128 5.22 -14.76 7.45
C VAL A 128 5.20 -13.56 8.38
N SER A 129 5.98 -12.55 8.02
CA SER A 129 5.99 -11.28 8.74
C SER A 129 4.86 -10.39 8.24
N VAL A 130 4.06 -9.88 9.16
CA VAL A 130 2.99 -8.91 8.92
C VAL A 130 3.21 -7.68 9.79
N ASN A 131 2.60 -6.55 9.41
CA ASN A 131 2.69 -5.37 10.26
C ASN A 131 1.56 -5.33 11.28
N ASP A 132 1.90 -5.01 12.53
CA ASP A 132 0.91 -4.69 13.55
C ASP A 132 0.22 -3.36 13.22
N GLY A 133 -1.10 -3.35 13.24
CA GLY A 133 -1.92 -2.18 12.94
C GLY A 133 -1.72 -1.04 13.92
N LYS A 134 -1.34 -1.29 15.17
CA LYS A 134 -1.04 -0.26 16.18
C LYS A 134 -0.01 0.77 15.71
N ASN A 135 0.89 0.37 14.81
CA ASN A 135 1.88 1.28 14.23
C ASN A 135 1.28 2.34 13.27
N TYR A 136 -0.01 2.25 12.96
CA TYR A 136 -0.72 3.11 12.00
C TYR A 136 -1.76 4.03 12.65
N GLY A 137 -1.71 4.21 13.95
CA GLY A 137 -2.55 5.14 14.71
C GLY A 137 -3.58 4.45 15.61
N GLN A 138 -4.41 5.26 16.27
CA GLN A 138 -5.34 4.78 17.32
C GLN A 138 -6.35 3.73 16.83
N GLY A 139 -6.80 3.82 15.58
CA GLY A 139 -7.70 2.84 14.98
C GLY A 139 -7.03 1.55 14.51
N GLY A 140 -5.73 1.40 14.72
CA GLY A 140 -4.97 0.24 14.27
C GLY A 140 -4.93 -0.94 15.24
N ALA A 141 -5.33 -0.74 16.49
CA ALA A 141 -5.40 -1.82 17.47
C ALA A 141 -6.36 -2.94 17.00
N GLY A 142 -5.96 -4.19 17.20
CA GLY A 142 -6.73 -5.35 16.73
C GLY A 142 -6.65 -5.63 15.23
N HIS A 143 -5.78 -4.93 14.49
CA HIS A 143 -5.64 -5.11 13.06
C HIS A 143 -4.22 -5.51 12.65
N LEU A 144 -4.12 -6.20 11.52
CA LEU A 144 -2.87 -6.49 10.83
C LEU A 144 -2.88 -5.85 9.45
N ARG A 145 -1.71 -5.36 9.02
CA ARG A 145 -1.52 -4.89 7.65
C ARG A 145 -0.71 -5.92 6.86
N ILE A 146 -1.32 -6.49 5.85
CA ILE A 146 -0.70 -7.50 4.97
C ILE A 146 -0.41 -6.90 3.60
N VAL A 147 0.83 -7.10 3.11
CA VAL A 147 1.31 -6.58 1.82
C VAL A 147 1.26 -7.70 0.77
N LEU A 148 0.47 -7.51 -0.28
CA LEU A 148 0.30 -8.48 -1.37
C LEU A 148 1.33 -8.35 -2.50
N GLY A 149 2.17 -7.31 -2.44
CA GLY A 149 3.12 -6.95 -3.48
C GLY A 149 4.56 -7.39 -3.21
N VAL A 150 4.80 -8.30 -2.26
CA VAL A 150 6.15 -8.70 -1.82
C VAL A 150 6.86 -9.60 -2.84
N TYR A 151 6.11 -10.46 -3.51
CA TYR A 151 6.63 -11.39 -4.51
C TYR A 151 6.04 -11.13 -5.89
N ARG A 152 6.81 -11.45 -6.93
CA ARG A 152 6.32 -11.39 -8.31
C ARG A 152 5.36 -12.55 -8.61
N ASP A 153 5.62 -13.70 -8.02
CA ASP A 153 4.87 -14.94 -8.22
C ASP A 153 3.60 -14.96 -7.34
N ASP A 154 2.45 -15.18 -7.98
CA ASP A 154 1.15 -15.30 -7.31
C ASP A 154 1.06 -16.53 -6.41
N GLU A 155 1.62 -17.66 -6.85
CA GLU A 155 1.57 -18.92 -6.09
C GLU A 155 2.25 -18.75 -4.73
N ARG A 156 3.39 -18.06 -4.72
CA ARG A 156 4.11 -17.79 -3.48
C ARG A 156 3.34 -16.83 -2.56
N VAL A 157 2.64 -15.86 -3.12
CA VAL A 157 1.77 -14.95 -2.34
C VAL A 157 0.61 -15.74 -1.72
N PHE A 158 -0.03 -16.60 -2.51
CA PHE A 158 -1.17 -17.37 -2.03
C PHE A 158 -0.75 -18.43 -0.99
N ALA A 159 0.36 -19.12 -1.21
CA ALA A 159 0.91 -20.06 -0.21
C ALA A 159 1.22 -19.36 1.12
N ALA A 160 1.75 -18.12 1.10
CA ALA A 160 1.98 -17.35 2.30
C ALA A 160 0.67 -16.96 3.02
N LEU A 161 -0.36 -16.58 2.27
CA LEU A 161 -1.69 -16.27 2.84
C LEU A 161 -2.36 -17.52 3.43
N GLU A 162 -2.22 -18.68 2.78
CA GLU A 162 -2.71 -19.95 3.30
C GLU A 162 -1.97 -20.38 4.58
N ALA A 163 -0.65 -20.16 4.64
CA ALA A 163 0.11 -20.39 5.86
C ALA A 163 -0.35 -19.47 7.02
N VAL A 164 -0.65 -18.20 6.72
CA VAL A 164 -1.25 -17.26 7.69
C VAL A 164 -2.61 -17.78 8.17
N ARG A 165 -3.52 -18.15 7.26
CA ARG A 165 -4.83 -18.74 7.58
C ARG A 165 -4.67 -19.94 8.50
N ASP A 166 -3.82 -20.88 8.15
CA ASP A 166 -3.65 -22.14 8.90
C ASP A 166 -3.05 -21.91 10.27
N ALA A 167 -2.18 -20.90 10.42
CA ALA A 167 -1.67 -20.49 11.72
C ALA A 167 -2.76 -19.82 12.57
N LEU A 168 -3.56 -18.92 11.99
CA LEU A 168 -4.67 -18.25 12.70
C LEU A 168 -5.73 -19.25 13.16
N LEU A 169 -6.03 -20.28 12.37
CA LEU A 169 -6.95 -21.36 12.79
C LEU A 169 -6.44 -22.16 14.00
N ARG A 170 -5.13 -22.21 14.22
CA ARG A 170 -4.50 -22.87 15.38
C ARG A 170 -4.22 -21.93 16.55
N TYR A 171 -4.35 -20.62 16.32
CA TYR A 171 -4.09 -19.63 17.36
C TYR A 171 -5.10 -19.78 18.52
N LYS A 172 -4.59 -19.99 19.71
CA LYS A 172 -5.39 -20.08 20.95
C LYS A 172 -4.99 -18.94 21.87
N LYS A 173 -5.96 -18.23 22.38
CA LYS A 173 -5.76 -17.25 23.45
C LYS A 173 -5.15 -17.88 24.67
#